data_3fe51eae4c1f2b95bb7aca847eddcd7d
#
_entry.id   3fe51eae4c1f2b95bb7aca847eddcd7d
#
_cell.length_a   1.000
_cell.length_b   1.000
_cell.length_c   1.000
_cell.angle_alpha   90.00
_cell.angle_beta   90.00
_cell.angle_gamma   90.00
#
_symmetry.space_group_name_H-M   'P 1'
#
loop_
_entity.id
_entity.type
_entity.pdbx_description
1 polymer ?
#
loop_
_entity_poly.entity_id
_entity_poly.type
_entity_poly.pdbx_seq_one_letter_code
_entity_poly.pdbx_strand_id
1 'polypeptide(L)'
;MQAMLSDKKGRVLIIEPGLGYRLEKAQYSLITNYSILSPEITKPYIVSDDDRFERADELLKHCNDSFSVAEAFQILKSVKQEGIWATRVSFVYSVNENRVYYVENNDFEYVTKHQFCNSY
;
A
#
# COMPACT_ATOMS: atom_id res chain seq x y z
N MET A 1 -4.33 14.46 -0.87
CA MET A 1 -3.06 13.71 -0.94
C MET A 1 -2.72 13.18 0.43
N GLN A 2 -2.22 11.97 0.50
CA GLN A 2 -1.80 11.33 1.75
C GLN A 2 -0.40 10.77 1.57
N ALA A 3 0.35 10.66 2.65
CA ALA A 3 1.65 10.00 2.66
C ALA A 3 1.74 9.06 3.85
N MET A 4 2.39 7.92 3.64
CA MET A 4 2.68 6.96 4.69
C MET A 4 4.17 6.65 4.66
N LEU A 5 4.82 6.83 5.81
CA LEU A 5 6.24 6.55 5.99
C LEU A 5 6.39 5.48 7.06
N SER A 6 7.28 4.54 6.85
CA SER A 6 7.55 3.48 7.82
C SER A 6 9.04 3.33 8.07
N ASP A 7 9.40 2.82 9.25
CA ASP A 7 10.78 2.55 9.61
C ASP A 7 11.01 1.06 9.90
N LYS A 8 12.27 0.70 10.12
CA LYS A 8 12.68 -0.68 10.38
C LYS A 8 12.17 -1.22 11.73
N LYS A 9 11.64 -0.36 12.60
CA LYS A 9 11.08 -0.75 13.90
C LYS A 9 9.56 -0.97 13.83
N GLY A 10 8.98 -0.85 12.64
CA GLY A 10 7.55 -1.03 12.43
C GLY A 10 6.70 0.16 12.84
N ARG A 11 7.31 1.34 13.04
CA ARG A 11 6.57 2.55 13.30
C ARG A 11 6.11 3.16 11.98
N VAL A 12 4.90 3.68 11.96
CA VAL A 12 4.30 4.27 10.76
C VAL A 12 3.82 5.67 11.06
N LEU A 13 4.16 6.60 10.19
CA LEU A 13 3.67 7.99 10.21
C LEU A 13 2.74 8.19 9.02
N ILE A 14 1.50 8.53 9.29
CA ILE A 14 0.52 8.91 8.27
C ILE A 14 0.37 10.42 8.32
N ILE A 15 0.55 11.07 7.17
CA ILE A 15 0.46 12.53 7.03
C ILE A 15 -0.66 12.85 6.05
N GLU A 16 -1.58 13.71 6.47
CA GLU A 16 -2.64 14.23 5.60
C GLU A 16 -2.55 15.76 5.62
N PRO A 17 -2.04 16.37 4.54
CA PRO A 17 -1.90 17.83 4.47
C PRO A 17 -3.22 18.56 4.75
N GLY A 18 -3.17 19.54 5.63
CA GLY A 18 -4.35 20.28 6.07
C GLY A 18 -5.13 19.64 7.22
N LEU A 19 -4.90 18.37 7.52
CA LEU A 19 -5.56 17.64 8.61
C LEU A 19 -4.62 17.27 9.75
N GLY A 20 -3.33 17.06 9.46
CA GLY A 20 -2.35 16.72 10.47
C GLY A 20 -1.66 15.39 10.19
N TYR A 21 -1.30 14.70 11.28
CA TYR A 21 -0.59 13.42 11.19
C TYR A 21 -1.02 12.47 12.30
N ARG A 22 -0.72 11.19 12.09
CA ARG A 22 -0.90 10.14 13.09
C ARG A 22 0.31 9.21 13.09
N LEU A 23 0.84 8.93 14.28
CA LEU A 23 1.84 7.89 14.49
C LEU A 23 1.12 6.62 14.92
N GLU A 24 1.47 5.51 14.30
CA GLU A 24 0.90 4.22 14.70
C GLU A 24 1.94 3.10 14.65
N LYS A 25 1.71 2.07 15.43
CA LYS A 25 2.48 0.83 15.41
C LYS A 25 1.46 -0.30 15.49
N ALA A 26 1.15 -0.86 14.37
CA ALA A 26 0.16 -1.92 14.20
C ALA A 26 0.75 -3.07 13.41
N GLN A 27 0.03 -4.18 13.34
CA GLN A 27 0.45 -5.33 12.54
C GLN A 27 0.57 -4.95 11.07
N TYR A 28 -0.29 -4.06 10.60
CA TYR A 28 -0.21 -3.45 9.26
C TYR A 28 -0.83 -2.06 9.29
N SER A 29 -0.50 -1.27 8.29
CA SER A 29 -1.11 0.04 8.05
C SER A 29 -1.55 0.12 6.60
N LEU A 30 -2.65 0.80 6.34
CA LEU A 30 -3.26 0.86 5.02
C LEU A 30 -3.76 2.27 4.76
N ILE A 31 -3.43 2.80 3.59
CA ILE A 31 -4.01 4.04 3.08
C ILE A 31 -4.51 3.82 1.65
N THR A 32 -5.56 4.53 1.30
CA THR A 32 -6.08 4.63 -0.07
C THR A 32 -6.42 6.08 -0.34
N ASN A 33 -7.44 6.35 -1.13
CA ASN A 33 -7.91 7.71 -1.39
C ASN A 33 -8.85 8.26 -0.30
N TYR A 34 -9.14 7.47 0.75
CA TYR A 34 -9.93 7.94 1.89
C TYR A 34 -9.07 8.61 2.94
N SER A 35 -9.59 9.64 3.61
CA SER A 35 -8.92 10.20 4.78
C SER A 35 -8.97 9.20 5.94
N ILE A 36 -7.81 8.96 6.55
CA ILE A 36 -7.70 8.16 7.78
C ILE A 36 -7.98 9.02 9.02
N LEU A 37 -7.57 10.31 8.98
CA LEU A 37 -7.74 11.22 10.11
C LEU A 37 -9.16 11.76 10.22
N SER A 38 -9.82 11.96 9.10
CA SER A 38 -11.20 12.49 9.04
C SER A 38 -11.98 11.77 7.94
N PRO A 39 -12.38 10.51 8.15
CA PRO A 39 -13.04 9.71 7.10
C PRO A 39 -14.30 10.35 6.53
N GLU A 40 -14.98 11.14 7.32
CA GLU A 40 -16.24 11.82 6.92
C GLU A 40 -16.02 12.88 5.83
N ILE A 41 -14.81 13.44 5.71
CA ILE A 41 -14.53 14.52 4.74
C ILE A 41 -14.47 13.99 3.32
N THR A 42 -13.93 12.78 3.13
CA THR A 42 -13.67 12.22 1.81
C THR A 42 -14.80 11.35 1.27
N LYS A 43 -15.68 10.85 2.13
CA LYS A 43 -16.81 10.01 1.72
C LYS A 43 -17.65 10.59 0.58
N PRO A 44 -18.01 11.89 0.56
CA PRO A 44 -18.79 12.45 -0.53
C PRO A 44 -18.08 12.50 -1.88
N TYR A 45 -16.77 12.36 -1.88
CA TYR A 45 -15.95 12.47 -3.10
C TYR A 45 -15.54 11.11 -3.65
N ILE A 46 -16.03 10.04 -3.05
CA ILE A 46 -15.66 8.69 -3.43
C ILE A 46 -16.62 8.20 -4.51
N VAL A 47 -16.05 7.56 -5.52
CA VAL A 47 -16.86 6.80 -6.48
C VAL A 47 -17.56 5.69 -5.71
N SER A 48 -18.88 5.59 -5.88
CA SER A 48 -19.76 4.73 -5.08
C SER A 48 -19.36 3.25 -5.02
N ASP A 49 -18.51 2.79 -5.95
CA ASP A 49 -18.09 1.40 -6.07
C ASP A 49 -16.62 1.17 -5.74
N ASP A 50 -15.95 2.14 -5.07
CA ASP A 50 -14.55 1.99 -4.70
C ASP A 50 -14.41 1.26 -3.36
N ASP A 51 -14.23 -0.04 -3.44
CA ASP A 51 -14.07 -0.94 -2.29
C ASP A 51 -12.60 -1.37 -2.05
N ARG A 52 -11.63 -0.63 -2.62
CA ARG A 52 -10.22 -1.02 -2.53
C ARG A 52 -9.70 -1.08 -1.11
N PHE A 53 -10.11 -0.12 -0.25
CA PHE A 53 -9.70 -0.13 1.14
C PHE A 53 -10.21 -1.38 1.85
N GLU A 54 -11.51 -1.63 1.76
CA GLU A 54 -12.16 -2.76 2.43
C GLU A 54 -11.61 -4.10 1.95
N ARG A 55 -11.34 -4.21 0.66
CA ARG A 55 -10.79 -5.43 0.06
C ARG A 55 -9.36 -5.69 0.52
N ALA A 56 -8.51 -4.66 0.52
CA ALA A 56 -7.14 -4.78 1.00
C ALA A 56 -7.10 -5.07 2.50
N ASP A 57 -7.94 -4.41 3.28
CA ASP A 57 -8.04 -4.60 4.73
C ASP A 57 -8.44 -6.04 5.07
N GLU A 58 -9.43 -6.58 4.37
CA GLU A 58 -9.87 -7.96 4.57
C GLU A 58 -8.75 -8.97 4.27
N LEU A 59 -8.01 -8.76 3.20
CA LEU A 59 -6.89 -9.63 2.86
C LEU A 59 -5.74 -9.51 3.87
N LEU A 60 -5.43 -8.30 4.32
CA LEU A 60 -4.37 -8.06 5.31
C LEU A 60 -4.69 -8.67 6.67
N LYS A 61 -5.96 -8.69 7.07
CA LYS A 61 -6.39 -9.33 8.33
C LYS A 61 -6.05 -10.80 8.40
N HIS A 62 -6.01 -11.47 7.26
CA HIS A 62 -5.69 -12.91 7.19
C HIS A 62 -4.20 -13.19 7.04
N CYS A 63 -3.36 -12.16 6.92
CA CYS A 63 -1.91 -12.32 6.85
C CYS A 63 -1.31 -12.48 8.23
N ASN A 64 -0.17 -13.18 8.31
CA ASN A 64 0.56 -13.44 9.54
C ASN A 64 2.04 -13.04 9.39
N ASP A 65 2.87 -13.43 10.37
CA ASP A 65 4.30 -13.08 10.39
C ASP A 65 5.09 -13.68 9.22
N SER A 66 4.54 -14.66 8.51
CA SER A 66 5.15 -15.23 7.29
C SER A 66 4.69 -14.53 6.01
N PHE A 67 4.17 -13.30 6.12
CA PHE A 67 3.74 -12.50 4.98
C PHE A 67 4.86 -12.36 3.95
N SER A 68 4.58 -12.77 2.73
CA SER A 68 5.56 -12.86 1.66
C SER A 68 5.36 -11.76 0.60
N VAL A 69 6.38 -11.57 -0.24
CA VAL A 69 6.28 -10.70 -1.42
C VAL A 69 5.14 -11.18 -2.35
N ALA A 70 4.98 -12.48 -2.51
CA ALA A 70 3.91 -13.05 -3.34
C ALA A 70 2.52 -12.69 -2.79
N GLU A 71 2.32 -12.78 -1.48
CA GLU A 71 1.07 -12.37 -0.84
C GLU A 71 0.80 -10.87 -1.00
N ALA A 72 1.85 -10.05 -0.88
CA ALA A 72 1.73 -8.61 -1.10
C ALA A 72 1.28 -8.30 -2.53
N PHE A 73 1.83 -8.99 -3.54
CA PHE A 73 1.40 -8.81 -4.93
C PHE A 73 -0.02 -9.31 -5.16
N GLN A 74 -0.48 -10.33 -4.47
CA GLN A 74 -1.88 -10.75 -4.58
C GLN A 74 -2.84 -9.68 -4.07
N ILE A 75 -2.48 -9.01 -2.98
CA ILE A 75 -3.28 -7.89 -2.46
C ILE A 75 -3.29 -6.73 -3.48
N LEU A 76 -2.13 -6.35 -4.00
CA LEU A 76 -2.03 -5.29 -5.01
C LEU A 76 -2.83 -5.62 -6.26
N LYS A 77 -2.78 -6.87 -6.71
CA LYS A 77 -3.55 -7.33 -7.85
C LYS A 77 -5.06 -7.23 -7.59
N SER A 78 -5.50 -7.50 -6.38
CA SER A 78 -6.92 -7.44 -6.03
C SER A 78 -7.49 -6.02 -6.03
N VAL A 79 -6.63 -5.02 -5.83
CA VAL A 79 -7.03 -3.60 -5.75
C VAL A 79 -6.55 -2.78 -6.95
N LYS A 80 -5.98 -3.41 -7.97
CA LYS A 80 -5.55 -2.72 -9.19
C LYS A 80 -6.73 -2.06 -9.88
N GLN A 81 -6.44 -0.95 -10.54
CA GLN A 81 -7.40 -0.27 -11.40
C GLN A 81 -7.13 -0.56 -12.87
N GLU A 82 -8.19 -0.60 -13.66
CA GLU A 82 -8.13 -0.81 -15.11
C GLU A 82 -8.81 0.36 -15.85
N GLY A 83 -8.73 0.38 -17.17
CA GLY A 83 -9.34 1.42 -17.99
C GLY A 83 -8.54 2.71 -18.03
N ILE A 84 -9.22 3.85 -18.07
CA ILE A 84 -8.60 5.17 -18.22
C ILE A 84 -7.66 5.49 -17.06
N TRP A 85 -8.01 5.06 -15.84
CA TRP A 85 -7.24 5.28 -14.62
C TRP A 85 -6.46 4.03 -14.21
N ALA A 86 -6.07 3.20 -15.17
CA ALA A 86 -5.35 1.96 -14.90
C ALA A 86 -4.10 2.19 -14.06
N THR A 87 -3.88 1.28 -13.11
CA THR A 87 -2.65 1.24 -12.32
C THR A 87 -1.45 1.03 -13.26
N ARG A 88 -0.47 1.92 -13.20
CA ARG A 88 0.71 1.87 -14.06
C ARG A 88 1.84 1.06 -13.47
N VAL A 89 2.03 1.18 -12.17
CA VAL A 89 3.08 0.46 -11.46
C VAL A 89 2.53 -0.02 -10.12
N SER A 90 2.82 -1.26 -9.79
CA SER A 90 2.62 -1.82 -8.45
C SER A 90 3.95 -2.32 -7.94
N PHE A 91 4.34 -1.95 -6.72
CA PHE A 91 5.62 -2.37 -6.19
C PHE A 91 5.53 -2.82 -4.74
N VAL A 92 6.46 -3.69 -4.37
CA VAL A 92 6.66 -4.17 -2.99
C VAL A 92 8.12 -3.93 -2.64
N TYR A 93 8.37 -3.22 -1.56
CA TYR A 93 9.72 -3.05 -1.01
C TYR A 93 9.90 -3.95 0.21
N SER A 94 10.88 -4.84 0.15
CA SER A 94 11.27 -5.67 1.28
C SER A 94 12.38 -4.99 2.05
N VAL A 95 12.07 -4.53 3.27
CA VAL A 95 13.05 -3.88 4.14
C VAL A 95 14.18 -4.84 4.52
N ASN A 96 13.84 -6.11 4.79
CA ASN A 96 14.82 -7.13 5.20
C ASN A 96 15.81 -7.46 4.09
N GLU A 97 15.33 -7.49 2.84
CA GLU A 97 16.17 -7.81 1.67
C GLU A 97 16.83 -6.57 1.07
N ASN A 98 16.37 -5.36 1.44
CA ASN A 98 16.74 -4.10 0.80
C ASN A 98 16.54 -4.16 -0.72
N ARG A 99 15.38 -4.67 -1.13
CA ARG A 99 15.05 -4.96 -2.53
C ARG A 99 13.64 -4.48 -2.84
N VAL A 100 13.46 -3.93 -4.03
CA VAL A 100 12.12 -3.64 -4.57
C VAL A 100 11.76 -4.66 -5.64
N TYR A 101 10.51 -5.07 -5.62
CA TYR A 101 9.86 -5.90 -6.64
C TYR A 101 8.77 -5.05 -7.26
N TYR A 102 8.65 -5.06 -8.58
CA TYR A 102 7.59 -4.27 -9.21
C TYR A 102 7.06 -4.91 -10.49
N VAL A 103 5.83 -4.56 -10.81
CA VAL A 103 5.16 -4.90 -12.06
C VAL A 103 4.66 -3.64 -12.72
N GLU A 104 4.62 -3.64 -14.05
CA GLU A 104 4.15 -2.53 -14.84
C GLU A 104 2.88 -2.91 -15.59
N ASN A 105 1.98 -1.95 -15.76
CA ASN A 105 0.76 -2.09 -16.56
C ASN A 105 -0.08 -3.31 -16.18
N ASN A 106 -0.17 -3.62 -14.89
CA ASN A 106 -0.92 -4.75 -14.35
C ASN A 106 -0.47 -6.14 -14.86
N ASP A 107 0.76 -6.26 -15.36
CA ASP A 107 1.31 -7.55 -15.76
C ASP A 107 1.96 -8.26 -14.57
N PHE A 108 1.13 -8.87 -13.73
CA PHE A 108 1.57 -9.54 -12.51
C PHE A 108 2.33 -10.85 -12.76
N GLU A 109 2.40 -11.33 -13.98
CA GLU A 109 3.19 -12.50 -14.33
C GLU A 109 4.66 -12.13 -14.58
N TYR A 110 4.95 -10.85 -14.80
CA TYR A 110 6.31 -10.37 -15.05
C TYR A 110 6.77 -9.43 -13.95
N VAL A 111 7.45 -9.99 -12.95
CA VAL A 111 7.96 -9.25 -11.78
C VAL A 111 9.42 -8.89 -12.00
N THR A 112 9.72 -7.60 -11.96
CA THR A 112 11.10 -7.10 -12.01
C THR A 112 11.62 -6.85 -10.60
N LYS A 113 12.91 -7.11 -10.38
CA LYS A 113 13.59 -6.95 -9.10
C LYS A 113 14.72 -5.95 -9.22
N HIS A 114 14.89 -5.13 -8.19
CA HIS A 114 16.04 -4.26 -8.08
C HIS A 114 16.62 -4.36 -6.66
N GLN A 115 17.91 -4.69 -6.56
CA GLN A 115 18.63 -4.77 -5.29
C GLN A 115 19.30 -3.44 -5.01
N PHE A 116 19.01 -2.84 -3.85
CA PHE A 116 19.73 -1.65 -3.42
C PHE A 116 21.05 -2.02 -2.78
N CYS A 117 22.07 -1.19 -3.03
CA CYS A 117 23.38 -1.40 -2.45
C CYS A 117 23.43 -0.88 -1.01
N ASN A 118 24.02 -1.69 -0.10
CA ASN A 118 24.33 -1.25 1.27
C ASN A 118 25.76 -0.69 1.28
N SER A 119 25.91 0.53 0.80
CA SER A 119 27.23 1.16 0.63
C SER A 119 27.60 2.16 1.73
N TYR A 120 27.17 1.89 2.96
CA TYR A 120 27.48 2.74 4.10
C TYR A 120 28.51 2.08 5.00
#